data_9019728c663732318f10da087782ad1d
#
_entry.id   9019728c663732318f10da087782ad1d
#
_cell.length_a   1.000
_cell.length_b   1.000
_cell.length_c   1.000
_cell.angle_alpha   90.00
_cell.angle_beta   90.00
_cell.angle_gamma   90.00
#
_symmetry.space_group_name_H-M   'P 1'
#
loop_
_entity.id
_entity.type
_entity.pdbx_description
1 polymer ?
#
loop_
_entity_poly.entity_id
_entity_poly.type
_entity_poly.pdbx_seq_one_letter_code
_entity_poly.pdbx_strand_id
1 'polypeptide(L)'
;YYPLMMTQNIEYKEYLNSKWSLMIIGTLISAILASGIYSFFGLNAVYAVLAGSAYNIGVNGYLTLWAGAYTKTPIDLNSSANAFGDKKAFNAKTMLVGLPQILLPVLLYYFTSQNYDHFIGCVAVACLGAVGIFLKPVAFNLIMKAYKTEKYSTLKAYKSN
;
A
#
# COMPACT_ATOMS: atom_id res chain seq x y z
N TYR A 1 17.90 9.82 -4.22
CA TYR A 1 16.73 10.01 -5.13
C TYR A 1 15.79 11.13 -4.68
N TYR A 2 15.38 11.18 -3.40
CA TYR A 2 14.43 12.19 -2.95
C TYR A 2 14.91 13.64 -3.13
N PRO A 3 16.17 14.01 -2.78
CA PRO A 3 16.70 15.33 -3.06
C PRO A 3 16.72 15.66 -4.56
N LEU A 4 17.07 14.67 -5.40
CA LEU A 4 17.09 14.83 -6.86
C LEU A 4 15.68 15.09 -7.41
N MET A 5 14.67 14.37 -6.92
CA MET A 5 13.28 14.58 -7.30
C MET A 5 12.78 15.98 -6.93
N MET A 6 13.28 16.54 -5.81
CA MET A 6 12.92 17.89 -5.37
C MET A 6 13.58 19.00 -6.22
N THR A 7 14.71 18.72 -6.87
CA THR A 7 15.36 19.65 -7.80
C THR A 7 14.78 19.58 -9.21
N GLN A 8 14.19 18.43 -9.57
CA GLN A 8 13.40 18.28 -10.78
C GLN A 8 11.99 18.76 -10.48
N ASN A 9 11.46 19.69 -11.25
CA ASN A 9 10.12 20.27 -11.05
C ASN A 9 8.99 19.25 -11.35
N ILE A 10 9.03 18.09 -10.69
CA ILE A 10 8.06 17.01 -10.83
C ILE A 10 6.88 17.28 -9.89
N GLU A 11 5.68 17.29 -10.44
CA GLU A 11 4.48 17.43 -9.65
C GLU A 11 4.25 16.20 -8.74
N TYR A 12 3.91 16.43 -7.47
CA TYR A 12 3.60 15.34 -6.54
C TYR A 12 2.50 14.41 -7.05
N LYS A 13 1.55 14.94 -7.82
CA LYS A 13 0.46 14.16 -8.42
C LYS A 13 0.98 13.14 -9.42
N GLU A 14 1.91 13.51 -10.28
CA GLU A 14 2.53 12.62 -11.26
C GLU A 14 3.35 11.53 -10.56
N TYR A 15 4.16 11.92 -9.58
CA TYR A 15 4.92 10.99 -8.76
C TYR A 15 4.04 9.95 -8.06
N LEU A 16 2.95 10.38 -7.43
CA LEU A 16 2.01 9.49 -6.74
C LEU A 16 1.29 8.58 -7.73
N ASN A 17 0.88 9.10 -8.89
CA ASN A 17 0.25 8.30 -9.95
C ASN A 17 1.19 7.21 -10.48
N SER A 18 2.45 7.54 -10.73
CA SER A 18 3.46 6.57 -11.19
C SER A 18 3.65 5.44 -10.17
N LYS A 19 3.80 5.79 -8.88
CA LYS A 19 3.92 4.79 -7.81
C LYS A 19 2.66 3.94 -7.68
N TRP A 20 1.50 4.55 -7.71
CA TRP A 20 0.23 3.83 -7.61
C TRP A 20 0.02 2.87 -8.81
N SER A 21 0.34 3.32 -10.03
CA SER A 21 0.29 2.46 -11.22
C SER A 21 1.22 1.26 -11.12
N LEU A 22 2.43 1.46 -10.59
CA LEU A 22 3.37 0.35 -10.35
C LEU A 22 2.79 -0.67 -9.35
N MET A 23 2.15 -0.19 -8.27
CA MET A 23 1.51 -1.06 -7.28
C MET A 23 0.33 -1.83 -7.88
N ILE A 24 -0.47 -1.21 -8.74
CA ILE A 24 -1.55 -1.89 -9.47
C ILE A 24 -0.99 -3.02 -10.33
N ILE A 25 0.00 -2.72 -11.16
CA ILE A 25 0.60 -3.72 -12.07
C ILE A 25 1.16 -4.89 -11.26
N GLY A 26 1.92 -4.61 -10.20
CA GLY A 26 2.43 -5.64 -9.30
C GLY A 26 1.34 -6.48 -8.65
N THR A 27 0.26 -5.84 -8.19
CA THR A 27 -0.89 -6.54 -7.57
C THR A 27 -1.62 -7.41 -8.60
N LEU A 28 -1.83 -6.92 -9.83
CA LEU A 28 -2.50 -7.70 -10.87
C LEU A 28 -1.69 -8.93 -11.28
N ILE A 29 -0.38 -8.78 -11.49
CA ILE A 29 0.51 -9.90 -11.78
C ILE A 29 0.47 -10.92 -10.65
N SER A 30 0.61 -10.46 -9.41
CA SER A 30 0.55 -11.33 -8.22
C SER A 30 -0.80 -12.03 -8.07
N ALA A 31 -1.90 -11.33 -8.37
CA ALA A 31 -3.25 -11.90 -8.32
C ALA A 31 -3.45 -13.01 -9.35
N ILE A 32 -2.94 -12.83 -10.57
CA ILE A 32 -3.02 -13.84 -11.64
C ILE A 32 -2.23 -15.09 -11.22
N LEU A 33 -0.99 -14.91 -10.79
CA LEU A 33 -0.13 -16.03 -10.37
C LEU A 33 -0.70 -16.75 -9.15
N ALA A 34 -1.12 -16.00 -8.13
CA ALA A 34 -1.72 -16.57 -6.93
C ALA A 34 -3.04 -17.29 -7.24
N SER A 35 -3.91 -16.73 -8.07
CA SER A 35 -5.16 -17.39 -8.46
C SER A 35 -4.91 -18.70 -9.19
N GLY A 36 -3.88 -18.77 -10.05
CA GLY A 36 -3.46 -20.01 -10.69
C GLY A 36 -3.03 -21.08 -9.69
N ILE A 37 -2.20 -20.72 -8.71
CA ILE A 37 -1.74 -21.64 -7.67
C ILE A 37 -2.90 -22.06 -6.75
N TYR A 38 -3.69 -21.09 -6.27
CA TYR A 38 -4.76 -21.34 -5.31
C TYR A 38 -5.99 -22.01 -5.92
N SER A 39 -6.11 -22.05 -7.26
CA SER A 39 -7.18 -22.83 -7.93
C SER A 39 -7.12 -24.33 -7.60
N PHE A 40 -5.94 -24.87 -7.31
CA PHE A 40 -5.77 -26.26 -6.85
C PHE A 40 -6.37 -26.52 -5.46
N PHE A 41 -6.56 -25.49 -4.66
CA PHE A 41 -7.15 -25.58 -3.31
C PHE A 41 -8.66 -25.26 -3.29
N GLY A 42 -9.24 -24.96 -4.45
CA GLY A 42 -10.67 -24.72 -4.62
C GLY A 42 -11.03 -23.24 -4.84
N LEU A 43 -12.24 -23.02 -5.34
CA LEU A 43 -12.71 -21.68 -5.74
C LEU A 43 -12.76 -20.68 -4.57
N ASN A 44 -13.00 -21.14 -3.36
CA ASN A 44 -13.02 -20.26 -2.19
C ASN A 44 -11.67 -19.56 -1.95
N ALA A 45 -10.56 -20.26 -2.20
CA ALA A 45 -9.24 -19.67 -2.10
C ALA A 45 -9.00 -18.60 -3.19
N VAL A 46 -9.51 -18.85 -4.39
CA VAL A 46 -9.43 -17.87 -5.49
C VAL A 46 -10.23 -16.61 -5.16
N TYR A 47 -11.44 -16.74 -4.60
CA TYR A 47 -12.24 -15.58 -4.17
C TYR A 47 -11.51 -14.74 -3.13
N ALA A 48 -10.83 -15.36 -2.17
CA ALA A 48 -10.04 -14.63 -1.18
C ALA A 48 -8.87 -13.86 -1.82
N VAL A 49 -8.17 -14.45 -2.80
CA VAL A 49 -7.09 -13.80 -3.55
C VAL A 49 -7.62 -12.59 -4.32
N LEU A 50 -8.73 -12.73 -5.02
CA LEU A 50 -9.32 -11.63 -5.79
C LEU A 50 -9.82 -10.50 -4.89
N ALA A 51 -10.48 -10.84 -3.79
CA ALA A 51 -10.94 -9.86 -2.80
C ALA A 51 -9.78 -9.09 -2.17
N GLY A 52 -8.73 -9.80 -1.75
CA GLY A 52 -7.52 -9.19 -1.22
C GLY A 52 -6.82 -8.30 -2.24
N SER A 53 -6.79 -8.69 -3.50
CA SER A 53 -6.20 -7.89 -4.59
C SER A 53 -6.98 -6.60 -4.85
N ALA A 54 -8.31 -6.66 -4.85
CA ALA A 54 -9.17 -5.48 -4.97
C ALA A 54 -8.94 -4.50 -3.80
N TYR A 55 -8.89 -5.02 -2.57
CA TYR A 55 -8.57 -4.24 -1.39
C TYR A 55 -7.17 -3.61 -1.46
N ASN A 56 -6.19 -4.37 -1.94
CA ASN A 56 -4.81 -3.90 -2.06
C ASN A 56 -4.69 -2.71 -3.03
N ILE A 57 -5.40 -2.75 -4.16
CA ILE A 57 -5.44 -1.64 -5.12
C ILE A 57 -6.18 -0.42 -4.56
N GLY A 58 -7.35 -0.64 -3.96
CA GLY A 58 -8.26 0.45 -3.60
C GLY A 58 -7.98 1.10 -2.25
N VAL A 59 -7.43 0.38 -1.29
CA VAL A 59 -7.22 0.91 0.08
C VAL A 59 -5.76 0.83 0.47
N ASN A 60 -5.18 -0.36 0.42
CA ASN A 60 -3.82 -0.58 0.90
C ASN A 60 -2.78 0.23 0.12
N GLY A 61 -2.96 0.39 -1.18
CA GLY A 61 -2.11 1.23 -2.02
C GLY A 61 -2.03 2.67 -1.53
N TYR A 62 -3.16 3.27 -1.11
CA TYR A 62 -3.17 4.64 -0.59
C TYR A 62 -2.55 4.73 0.80
N LEU A 63 -2.79 3.76 1.67
CA LEU A 63 -2.15 3.70 2.98
C LEU A 63 -0.63 3.59 2.85
N THR A 64 -0.15 2.77 1.92
CA THR A 64 1.29 2.62 1.63
C THR A 64 1.90 3.92 1.09
N LEU A 65 1.21 4.62 0.16
CA LEU A 65 1.65 5.91 -0.35
C LEU A 65 1.66 6.98 0.76
N TRP A 66 0.66 6.98 1.62
CA TRP A 66 0.58 7.89 2.76
C TRP A 66 1.71 7.62 3.78
N ALA A 67 1.98 6.34 4.10
CA ALA A 67 3.10 5.95 4.96
C ALA A 67 4.45 6.41 4.39
N GLY A 68 4.59 6.38 3.06
CA GLY A 68 5.78 6.85 2.35
C GLY A 68 6.10 8.34 2.58
N ALA A 69 5.09 9.18 2.90
CA ALA A 69 5.33 10.59 3.25
C ALA A 69 6.09 10.74 4.59
N TYR A 70 5.96 9.77 5.48
CA TYR A 70 6.58 9.80 6.83
C TYR A 70 7.86 8.97 6.92
N THR A 71 8.22 8.23 5.87
CA THR A 71 9.46 7.44 5.82
C THR A 71 10.64 8.39 5.52
N LYS A 72 11.52 8.57 6.50
CA LYS A 72 12.65 9.53 6.45
C LYS A 72 14.01 8.84 6.43
N THR A 73 14.05 7.53 6.26
CA THR A 73 15.29 6.74 6.20
C THR A 73 15.78 6.65 4.76
N PRO A 74 16.98 7.17 4.43
CA PRO A 74 17.58 6.95 3.12
C PRO A 74 17.91 5.47 2.94
N ILE A 75 17.71 4.97 1.74
CA ILE A 75 18.13 3.61 1.35
C ILE A 75 19.63 3.70 1.05
N ASP A 76 20.44 3.00 1.81
CA ASP A 76 21.87 2.82 1.53
C ASP A 76 22.02 1.72 0.47
N LEU A 77 22.36 2.13 -0.76
CA LEU A 77 22.55 1.21 -1.89
C LEU A 77 23.87 0.45 -1.81
N ASN A 78 24.81 0.88 -0.95
CA ASN A 78 26.11 0.26 -0.78
C ASN A 78 26.15 -0.73 0.39
N SER A 79 25.17 -0.70 1.28
CA SER A 79 25.04 -1.73 2.29
C SER A 79 24.59 -3.02 1.59
N SER A 80 25.34 -4.11 1.76
CA SER A 80 24.88 -5.45 1.41
C SER A 80 23.57 -5.69 2.16
N ALA A 81 22.47 -5.44 1.45
CA ALA A 81 21.14 -5.43 2.03
C ALA A 81 20.87 -6.78 2.66
N ASN A 82 20.72 -6.82 3.96
CA ASN A 82 20.05 -7.93 4.59
C ASN A 82 18.68 -8.04 3.92
N ALA A 83 18.40 -9.19 3.32
CA ALA A 83 17.16 -9.45 2.56
C ALA A 83 15.88 -9.14 3.35
N PHE A 84 15.97 -8.93 4.67
CA PHE A 84 14.91 -8.63 5.61
C PHE A 84 14.88 -7.17 6.12
N GLY A 85 15.60 -6.27 5.45
CA GLY A 85 15.55 -4.85 5.78
C GLY A 85 16.56 -4.43 6.86
N ASP A 86 16.93 -3.17 6.77
CA ASP A 86 17.83 -2.55 7.74
C ASP A 86 17.04 -2.28 9.04
N LYS A 87 17.61 -2.65 10.19
CA LYS A 87 16.99 -2.37 11.52
C LYS A 87 16.72 -0.88 11.75
N LYS A 88 17.43 0.00 11.05
CA LYS A 88 17.21 1.45 11.05
C LYS A 88 15.95 1.87 10.27
N ALA A 89 15.42 1.03 9.38
CA ALA A 89 14.20 1.30 8.63
C ALA A 89 12.91 1.05 9.45
N PHE A 90 13.03 0.42 10.63
CA PHE A 90 11.90 0.15 11.51
C PHE A 90 11.43 1.43 12.19
N ASN A 91 10.41 2.05 11.62
CA ASN A 91 9.79 3.25 12.17
C ASN A 91 8.44 2.90 12.79
N ALA A 92 8.24 3.23 14.07
CA ALA A 92 6.98 3.01 14.79
C ALA A 92 5.76 3.62 14.05
N LYS A 93 5.95 4.75 13.34
CA LYS A 93 4.90 5.36 12.51
C LYS A 93 4.51 4.49 11.33
N THR A 94 5.49 3.86 10.67
CA THR A 94 5.23 2.94 9.55
C THR A 94 4.50 1.69 10.03
N MET A 95 4.86 1.18 11.22
CA MET A 95 4.17 0.06 11.85
C MET A 95 2.71 0.39 12.19
N LEU A 96 2.45 1.60 12.73
CA LEU A 96 1.09 2.07 13.02
C LEU A 96 0.20 2.12 11.76
N VAL A 97 0.78 2.42 10.60
CA VAL A 97 0.04 2.37 9.33
C VAL A 97 -0.16 0.94 8.84
N GLY A 98 0.78 0.05 9.12
CA GLY A 98 0.69 -1.38 8.78
C GLY A 98 -0.46 -2.11 9.47
N LEU A 99 -0.80 -1.70 10.70
CA LEU A 99 -1.91 -2.32 11.45
C LEU A 99 -3.26 -2.19 10.73
N PRO A 100 -3.73 -1.00 10.31
CA PRO A 100 -4.99 -0.88 9.55
C PRO A 100 -4.96 -1.63 8.22
N GLN A 101 -3.80 -1.74 7.58
CA GLN A 101 -3.64 -2.46 6.30
C GLN A 101 -4.03 -3.93 6.41
N ILE A 102 -3.73 -4.55 7.53
CA ILE A 102 -4.00 -5.98 7.77
C ILE A 102 -5.31 -6.16 8.54
N LEU A 103 -5.50 -5.40 9.63
CA LEU A 103 -6.65 -5.60 10.51
C LEU A 103 -7.99 -5.30 9.83
N LEU A 104 -8.06 -4.25 9.01
CA LEU A 104 -9.31 -3.80 8.40
C LEU A 104 -9.93 -4.86 7.47
N PRO A 105 -9.23 -5.44 6.48
CA PRO A 105 -9.79 -6.48 5.64
C PRO A 105 -10.05 -7.77 6.41
N VAL A 106 -9.19 -8.13 7.38
CA VAL A 106 -9.35 -9.35 8.18
C VAL A 106 -10.59 -9.24 9.07
N LEU A 107 -10.78 -8.14 9.78
CA LEU A 107 -11.95 -7.93 10.63
C LEU A 107 -13.24 -7.88 9.79
N LEU A 108 -13.23 -7.15 8.67
CA LEU A 108 -14.39 -7.07 7.79
C LEU A 108 -14.77 -8.45 7.25
N TYR A 109 -13.79 -9.22 6.78
CA TYR A 109 -14.00 -10.60 6.34
C TYR A 109 -14.54 -11.46 7.47
N TYR A 110 -13.91 -11.44 8.65
CA TYR A 110 -14.29 -12.26 9.79
C TYR A 110 -15.73 -12.01 10.22
N PHE A 111 -16.10 -10.75 10.48
CA PHE A 111 -17.45 -10.41 10.90
C PHE A 111 -18.51 -10.75 9.84
N THR A 112 -18.18 -10.59 8.56
CA THR A 112 -19.12 -10.88 7.48
C THR A 112 -19.27 -12.38 7.26
N SER A 113 -18.17 -13.14 7.27
CA SER A 113 -18.20 -14.60 7.07
C SER A 113 -18.83 -15.36 8.23
N GLN A 114 -18.75 -14.85 9.46
CA GLN A 114 -19.41 -15.45 10.63
C GLN A 114 -20.96 -15.32 10.58
N ASN A 115 -21.45 -14.23 10.00
CA ASN A 115 -22.89 -13.97 9.95
C ASN A 115 -23.58 -14.52 8.68
N TYR A 116 -22.81 -14.74 7.60
CA TYR A 116 -23.35 -15.15 6.31
C TYR A 116 -22.59 -16.36 5.75
N ASP A 117 -21.65 -16.10 4.81
CA ASP A 117 -20.89 -17.14 4.14
C ASP A 117 -19.51 -16.58 3.73
N HIS A 118 -18.57 -17.51 3.45
CA HIS A 118 -17.22 -17.18 2.98
C HIS A 118 -17.24 -16.28 1.74
N PHE A 119 -18.09 -16.58 0.76
CA PHE A 119 -18.21 -15.80 -0.47
C PHE A 119 -18.63 -14.36 -0.19
N ILE A 120 -19.63 -14.15 0.68
CA ILE A 120 -20.11 -12.83 1.07
C ILE A 120 -19.01 -12.06 1.82
N GLY A 121 -18.22 -12.73 2.66
CA GLY A 121 -17.03 -12.14 3.29
C GLY A 121 -16.02 -11.60 2.27
N CYS A 122 -15.73 -12.39 1.24
CA CYS A 122 -14.85 -11.96 0.14
C CYS A 122 -15.44 -10.79 -0.65
N VAL A 123 -16.73 -10.82 -0.95
CA VAL A 123 -17.43 -9.72 -1.65
C VAL A 123 -17.37 -8.44 -0.84
N ALA A 124 -17.58 -8.49 0.46
CA ALA A 124 -17.50 -7.30 1.33
C ALA A 124 -16.11 -6.64 1.29
N VAL A 125 -15.04 -7.44 1.33
CA VAL A 125 -13.66 -6.94 1.22
C VAL A 125 -13.40 -6.36 -0.18
N ALA A 126 -13.87 -7.02 -1.24
CA ALA A 126 -13.75 -6.53 -2.61
C ALA A 126 -14.51 -5.21 -2.82
N CYS A 127 -15.71 -5.09 -2.28
CA CYS A 127 -16.51 -3.85 -2.33
C CYS A 127 -15.80 -2.69 -1.63
N LEU A 128 -15.17 -2.95 -0.46
CA LEU A 128 -14.38 -1.93 0.22
C LEU A 128 -13.21 -1.47 -0.66
N GLY A 129 -12.53 -2.39 -1.35
CA GLY A 129 -11.50 -2.06 -2.33
C GLY A 129 -12.03 -1.22 -3.48
N ALA A 130 -13.18 -1.59 -4.06
CA ALA A 130 -13.83 -0.85 -5.14
C ALA A 130 -14.19 0.58 -4.72
N VAL A 131 -14.80 0.76 -3.54
CA VAL A 131 -15.10 2.08 -2.97
C VAL A 131 -13.80 2.90 -2.83
N GLY A 132 -12.71 2.29 -2.38
CA GLY A 132 -11.41 2.94 -2.30
C GLY A 132 -10.93 3.47 -3.66
N ILE A 133 -11.12 2.72 -4.76
CA ILE A 133 -10.76 3.17 -6.11
C ILE A 133 -11.56 4.43 -6.51
N PHE A 134 -12.85 4.48 -6.24
CA PHE A 134 -13.66 5.66 -6.49
C PHE A 134 -13.24 6.88 -5.66
N LEU A 135 -12.72 6.65 -4.44
CA LEU A 135 -12.22 7.71 -3.56
C LEU A 135 -10.78 8.16 -3.91
N LYS A 136 -10.18 7.67 -4.98
CA LYS A 136 -8.82 8.04 -5.42
C LYS A 136 -8.55 9.55 -5.38
N PRO A 137 -9.39 10.44 -5.94
CA PRO A 137 -9.08 11.88 -5.95
C PRO A 137 -8.99 12.46 -4.54
N VAL A 138 -9.83 12.01 -3.63
CA VAL A 138 -9.82 12.46 -2.23
C VAL A 138 -8.56 11.94 -1.52
N ALA A 139 -8.26 10.65 -1.65
CA ALA A 139 -7.08 10.03 -1.07
C ALA A 139 -5.79 10.70 -1.56
N PHE A 140 -5.67 10.95 -2.85
CA PHE A 140 -4.50 11.63 -3.43
C PHE A 140 -4.32 13.04 -2.91
N ASN A 141 -5.41 13.81 -2.74
CA ASN A 141 -5.32 15.16 -2.18
C ASN A 141 -4.81 15.15 -0.73
N LEU A 142 -5.27 14.20 0.09
CA LEU A 142 -4.79 14.03 1.46
C LEU A 142 -3.32 13.61 1.51
N ILE A 143 -2.93 12.67 0.65
CA ILE A 143 -1.54 12.19 0.55
C ILE A 143 -0.62 13.33 0.09
N MET A 144 -1.00 14.09 -0.94
CA MET A 144 -0.23 15.25 -1.41
C MET A 144 -0.04 16.29 -0.31
N LYS A 145 -1.08 16.53 0.51
CA LYS A 145 -0.96 17.44 1.65
C LYS A 145 0.07 16.94 2.66
N ALA A 146 0.08 15.63 2.97
CA ALA A 146 1.08 15.02 3.85
C ALA A 146 2.51 15.17 3.28
N TYR A 147 2.73 14.89 2.00
CA TYR A 147 4.02 15.09 1.35
C TYR A 147 4.50 16.54 1.37
N LYS A 148 3.61 17.50 1.15
CA LYS A 148 3.95 18.95 1.22
C LYS A 148 4.33 19.35 2.64
N THR A 149 3.62 18.88 3.66
CA THR A 149 3.89 19.20 5.06
C THR A 149 5.23 18.61 5.52
N GLU A 150 5.52 17.36 5.14
CA GLU A 150 6.74 16.66 5.56
C GLU A 150 7.97 16.96 4.68
N LYS A 151 7.83 17.77 3.61
CA LYS A 151 8.89 18.07 2.65
C LYS A 151 10.21 18.48 3.29
N TYR A 152 10.19 19.49 4.15
CA TYR A 152 11.41 20.05 4.73
C TYR A 152 12.02 19.14 5.80
N SER A 153 11.20 18.46 6.59
CA SER A 153 11.67 17.51 7.60
C SER A 153 12.33 16.29 6.96
N THR A 154 11.81 15.84 5.83
CA THR A 154 12.39 14.76 5.04
C THR A 154 13.73 15.18 4.44
N LEU A 155 13.81 16.36 3.80
CA LEU A 155 15.06 16.88 3.26
C LEU A 155 16.15 17.03 4.33
N LYS A 156 15.78 17.49 5.55
CA LYS A 156 16.72 17.61 6.67
C LYS A 156 17.26 16.24 7.10
N ALA A 157 16.38 15.25 7.20
CA ALA A 157 16.77 13.88 7.57
C ALA A 157 17.70 13.22 6.55
N TYR A 158 17.52 13.50 5.25
CA TYR A 158 18.41 12.99 4.19
C TYR A 158 19.77 13.70 4.11
N LYS A 159 19.89 14.92 4.65
CA LYS A 159 21.17 15.67 4.71
C LYS A 159 22.00 15.36 5.96
N SER A 160 21.37 14.83 7.00
CA SER A 160 22.04 14.52 8.29
C SER A 160 22.62 13.10 8.37
N ASN A 161 22.46 12.32 7.32
CA ASN A 161 23.10 11.02 7.11
C ASN A 161 24.03 11.10 5.89
#